data_6d2683ea9977eab2d89430ce2a459b9b
#
_entry.id   6d2683ea9977eab2d89430ce2a459b9b
#
_cell.length_a   1.000
_cell.length_b   1.000
_cell.length_c   1.000
_cell.angle_alpha   90.00
_cell.angle_beta   90.00
_cell.angle_gamma   90.00
#
_symmetry.space_group_name_H-M   'P 1'
#
loop_
_entity.id
_entity.type
_entity.pdbx_description
1 polymer ?
#
loop_
_entity_poly.entity_id
_entity_poly.type
_entity_poly.pdbx_seq_one_letter_code
_entity_poly.pdbx_strand_id
1 'polypeptide(L)'
;MEIIGSRLPKDARCQACGVTIHLMDPLGNIVTMLLMERARQELLSGDVTIATLLGAVAVEAEMAYLFFKWKAIDSQKVPSNITPEDRNQWEDEWANMRSIGKRLDELSRLLTGKPFDEFARSNMKLLESALTGYKPAASIKDFLQEQFFDKRNDIAHYGKIDFQEADGKQSLSLATTLLNLLRAMDAKRYDLTFPTK
;
A
#
# COMPACT_ATOMS: atom_id res chain seq x y z
N MET A 1 11.86 -9.31 21.95
CA MET A 1 10.41 -9.30 21.68
C MET A 1 10.21 -10.21 20.48
N GLU A 2 9.79 -11.46 20.72
CA GLU A 2 9.45 -12.39 19.65
C GLU A 2 8.16 -11.90 19.00
N ILE A 3 8.21 -11.55 17.73
CA ILE A 3 7.01 -11.19 16.96
C ILE A 3 6.34 -12.50 16.58
N ILE A 4 5.32 -12.87 17.36
CA ILE A 4 4.47 -14.04 17.07
C ILE A 4 3.73 -13.74 15.76
N GLY A 5 3.97 -14.54 14.74
CA GLY A 5 3.32 -14.43 13.42
C GLY A 5 4.18 -13.90 12.28
N SER A 6 5.46 -13.64 12.51
CA SER A 6 6.41 -13.31 11.45
C SER A 6 6.59 -14.50 10.51
N ARG A 7 6.25 -14.33 9.22
CA ARG A 7 6.58 -15.28 8.14
C ARG A 7 8.04 -15.20 7.72
N LEU A 8 8.83 -14.37 8.37
CA LEU A 8 10.26 -14.33 8.13
C LEU A 8 10.85 -15.70 8.50
N PRO A 9 11.58 -16.35 7.60
CA PRO A 9 12.36 -17.52 7.98
C PRO A 9 13.26 -17.12 9.16
N LYS A 10 13.45 -18.03 10.12
CA LYS A 10 14.31 -17.78 11.29
C LYS A 10 15.72 -17.33 10.94
N ASP A 11 16.10 -17.49 9.70
CA ASP A 11 17.39 -17.23 9.06
C ASP A 11 17.47 -15.89 8.29
N ALA A 12 16.42 -15.07 8.28
CA ALA A 12 16.50 -13.70 7.78
C ALA A 12 17.33 -12.78 8.72
N ARG A 13 17.99 -13.36 9.67
CA ARG A 13 19.04 -12.73 10.47
C ARG A 13 20.24 -12.48 9.56
N CYS A 14 20.60 -11.21 9.39
CA CYS A 14 21.82 -10.86 8.66
C CYS A 14 23.00 -11.60 9.29
N GLN A 15 23.64 -12.51 8.56
CA GLN A 15 24.77 -13.26 9.05
C GLN A 15 26.00 -12.37 9.34
N ALA A 16 26.08 -11.20 8.69
CA ALA A 16 27.19 -10.28 8.86
C ALA A 16 27.07 -9.39 10.11
N CYS A 17 25.85 -8.98 10.48
CA CYS A 17 25.66 -8.03 11.59
C CYS A 17 24.70 -8.53 12.69
N GLY A 18 24.12 -9.71 12.54
CA GLY A 18 23.21 -10.31 13.51
C GLY A 18 21.84 -9.60 13.60
N VAL A 19 21.61 -8.54 12.84
CA VAL A 19 20.34 -7.81 12.82
C VAL A 19 19.30 -8.65 12.10
N THR A 20 18.17 -8.89 12.77
CA THR A 20 17.00 -9.45 12.13
C THR A 20 16.39 -8.35 11.24
N ILE A 21 16.37 -8.56 9.92
CA ILE A 21 15.80 -7.59 8.99
C ILE A 21 14.29 -7.69 9.11
N HIS A 22 13.70 -6.80 9.90
CA HIS A 22 12.24 -6.64 10.03
C HIS A 22 11.59 -5.98 8.80
N LEU A 23 12.27 -5.99 7.65
CA LEU A 23 11.76 -5.46 6.38
C LEU A 23 10.50 -6.18 5.89
N MET A 24 10.10 -7.25 6.57
CA MET A 24 9.00 -8.13 6.16
C MET A 24 8.08 -8.41 7.32
N ASP A 25 7.65 -7.37 8.01
CA ASP A 25 6.58 -7.49 8.99
C ASP A 25 5.30 -7.99 8.28
N PRO A 26 4.84 -9.22 8.57
CA PRO A 26 3.59 -9.74 7.99
C PRO A 26 2.37 -8.93 8.41
N LEU A 27 2.50 -8.10 9.43
CA LEU A 27 1.47 -7.16 9.86
C LEU A 27 1.45 -5.89 9.01
N GLY A 28 2.39 -5.74 8.05
CA GLY A 28 2.53 -4.55 7.23
C GLY A 28 3.16 -3.37 7.97
N ASN A 29 3.08 -2.20 7.37
CA ASN A 29 3.58 -0.97 7.96
C ASN A 29 2.71 -0.57 9.17
N ILE A 30 3.32 -0.45 10.35
CA ILE A 30 2.60 -0.08 11.58
C ILE A 30 1.91 1.29 11.46
N VAL A 31 2.50 2.22 10.70
CA VAL A 31 1.90 3.54 10.43
C VAL A 31 0.58 3.37 9.67
N THR A 32 0.55 2.49 8.65
CA THR A 32 -0.66 2.17 7.89
C THR A 32 -1.75 1.61 8.80
N MET A 33 -1.40 0.72 9.71
CA MET A 33 -2.37 0.13 10.64
C MET A 33 -2.96 1.18 11.59
N LEU A 34 -2.12 2.06 12.15
CA LEU A 34 -2.56 3.14 13.03
C LEU A 34 -3.45 4.14 12.31
N LEU A 35 -3.11 4.51 11.06
CA LEU A 35 -3.92 5.40 10.23
C LEU A 35 -5.29 4.78 9.92
N MET A 36 -5.35 3.49 9.57
CA MET A 36 -6.61 2.80 9.30
C MET A 36 -7.48 2.67 10.55
N GLU A 37 -6.87 2.40 11.70
CA GLU A 37 -7.62 2.36 12.95
C GLU A 37 -8.19 3.74 13.31
N ARG A 38 -7.39 4.78 13.18
CA ARG A 38 -7.86 6.16 13.38
C ARG A 38 -8.98 6.52 12.39
N ALA A 39 -8.85 6.15 11.13
CA ALA A 39 -9.88 6.38 10.12
C ALA A 39 -11.22 5.72 10.49
N ARG A 40 -11.19 4.49 11.05
CA ARG A 40 -12.41 3.82 11.55
C ARG A 40 -13.03 4.56 12.72
N GLN A 41 -12.22 5.04 13.67
CA GLN A 41 -12.69 5.80 14.82
C GLN A 41 -13.34 7.12 14.39
N GLU A 42 -12.74 7.84 13.43
CA GLU A 42 -13.31 9.07 12.88
C GLU A 42 -14.65 8.81 12.18
N LEU A 43 -14.75 7.73 11.40
CA LEU A 43 -16.02 7.36 10.77
C LEU A 43 -17.10 7.06 11.82
N LEU A 44 -16.75 6.34 12.89
CA LEU A 44 -17.69 6.03 13.99
C LEU A 44 -18.12 7.29 14.77
N SER A 45 -17.27 8.30 14.86
CA SER A 45 -17.59 9.60 15.47
C SER A 45 -18.37 10.54 14.55
N GLY A 46 -18.58 10.14 13.28
CA GLY A 46 -19.29 10.92 12.27
C GLY A 46 -18.42 11.84 11.45
N ASP A 47 -17.09 11.86 11.65
CA ASP A 47 -16.18 12.65 10.83
C ASP A 47 -15.77 11.89 9.57
N VAL A 48 -16.69 11.89 8.60
CA VAL A 48 -16.52 11.21 7.31
C VAL A 48 -15.35 11.76 6.52
N THR A 49 -15.13 13.07 6.60
CA THR A 49 -14.07 13.76 5.86
C THR A 49 -12.69 13.31 6.32
N ILE A 50 -12.46 13.34 7.63
CA ILE A 50 -11.18 12.88 8.22
C ILE A 50 -11.00 11.38 8.00
N ALA A 51 -12.05 10.57 8.15
CA ALA A 51 -11.99 9.14 7.88
C ALA A 51 -11.53 8.82 6.44
N THR A 52 -12.10 9.51 5.45
CA THR A 52 -11.77 9.36 4.03
C THR A 52 -10.31 9.76 3.77
N LEU A 53 -9.87 10.89 4.32
CA LEU A 53 -8.50 11.39 4.17
C LEU A 53 -7.50 10.40 4.77
N LEU A 54 -7.72 9.96 6.00
CA LEU A 54 -6.82 9.02 6.70
C LEU A 54 -6.73 7.66 5.99
N GLY A 55 -7.85 7.16 5.46
CA GLY A 55 -7.86 5.93 4.65
C GLY A 55 -6.98 6.05 3.41
N ALA A 56 -7.04 7.17 2.71
CA ALA A 56 -6.21 7.40 1.53
C ALA A 56 -4.72 7.56 1.89
N VAL A 57 -4.42 8.32 2.96
CA VAL A 57 -3.04 8.49 3.47
C VAL A 57 -2.46 7.14 3.90
N ALA A 58 -3.26 6.24 4.49
CA ALA A 58 -2.81 4.90 4.85
C ALA A 58 -2.38 4.09 3.62
N VAL A 59 -3.15 4.14 2.54
CA VAL A 59 -2.81 3.46 1.27
C VAL A 59 -1.54 4.06 0.66
N GLU A 60 -1.43 5.39 0.60
CA GLU A 60 -0.23 6.07 0.08
C GLU A 60 1.02 5.73 0.91
N ALA A 61 0.90 5.66 2.24
CA ALA A 61 1.99 5.28 3.14
C ALA A 61 2.44 3.82 2.92
N GLU A 62 1.50 2.89 2.70
CA GLU A 62 1.83 1.50 2.40
C GLU A 62 2.52 1.36 1.05
N MET A 63 2.05 2.06 0.03
CA MET A 63 2.67 2.06 -1.28
C MET A 63 4.11 2.56 -1.22
N ALA A 64 4.35 3.68 -0.53
CA ALA A 64 5.68 4.23 -0.32
C ALA A 64 6.57 3.25 0.45
N TYR A 65 6.08 2.69 1.55
CA TYR A 65 6.79 1.68 2.34
C TYR A 65 7.25 0.49 1.49
N LEU A 66 6.35 -0.09 0.69
CA LEU A 66 6.66 -1.24 -0.17
C LEU A 66 7.68 -0.87 -1.26
N PHE A 67 7.55 0.31 -1.84
CA PHE A 67 8.52 0.77 -2.84
C PHE A 67 9.93 0.86 -2.26
N PHE A 68 10.12 1.57 -1.15
CA PHE A 68 11.42 1.75 -0.52
C PHE A 68 11.98 0.43 0.04
N LYS A 69 11.13 -0.41 0.62
CA LYS A 69 11.49 -1.75 1.09
C LYS A 69 12.13 -2.57 -0.02
N TRP A 70 11.46 -2.66 -1.17
CA TRP A 70 11.94 -3.50 -2.26
C TRP A 70 13.11 -2.89 -3.02
N LYS A 71 13.20 -1.56 -3.10
CA LYS A 71 14.42 -0.90 -3.58
C LYS A 71 15.64 -1.25 -2.72
N ALA A 72 15.50 -1.27 -1.41
CA ALA A 72 16.57 -1.68 -0.49
C ALA A 72 16.95 -3.16 -0.70
N ILE A 73 15.97 -4.05 -0.80
CA ILE A 73 16.21 -5.49 -1.01
C ILE A 73 16.89 -5.73 -2.38
N ASP A 74 16.37 -5.16 -3.46
CA ASP A 74 16.89 -5.35 -4.81
C ASP A 74 18.33 -4.77 -4.96
N SER A 75 18.65 -3.71 -4.21
CA SER A 75 20.02 -3.16 -4.15
C SER A 75 20.97 -4.00 -3.27
N GLN A 76 20.46 -5.06 -2.63
CA GLN A 76 21.22 -5.91 -1.68
C GLN A 76 21.83 -5.11 -0.51
N LYS A 77 21.24 -3.97 -0.16
CA LYS A 77 21.71 -3.12 0.92
C LYS A 77 20.94 -3.40 2.20
N VAL A 78 21.67 -3.65 3.29
CA VAL A 78 21.08 -3.62 4.63
C VAL A 78 20.78 -2.18 5.04
N PRO A 79 19.81 -1.92 5.93
CA PRO A 79 19.41 -0.55 6.30
C PRO A 79 20.56 0.35 6.73
N SER A 80 21.60 -0.21 7.39
CA SER A 80 22.79 0.53 7.81
C SER A 80 23.70 0.98 6.65
N ASN A 81 23.56 0.37 5.48
CA ASN A 81 24.40 0.62 4.31
C ASN A 81 23.67 1.43 3.23
N ILE A 82 22.44 1.86 3.49
CA ILE A 82 21.69 2.76 2.62
C ILE A 82 22.28 4.15 2.80
N THR A 83 22.90 4.67 1.75
CA THR A 83 23.49 6.00 1.78
C THR A 83 22.44 7.10 1.60
N PRO A 84 22.74 8.36 1.95
CA PRO A 84 21.87 9.49 1.63
C PRO A 84 21.59 9.62 0.13
N GLU A 85 22.57 9.31 -0.72
CA GLU A 85 22.46 9.35 -2.18
C GLU A 85 21.45 8.31 -2.68
N ASP A 86 21.48 7.08 -2.14
CA ASP A 86 20.48 6.05 -2.46
C ASP A 86 19.06 6.52 -2.12
N ARG A 87 18.91 7.11 -0.92
CA ARG A 87 17.60 7.62 -0.48
C ARG A 87 17.11 8.72 -1.39
N ASN A 88 17.96 9.71 -1.69
CA ASN A 88 17.60 10.82 -2.57
C ASN A 88 17.19 10.29 -3.95
N GLN A 89 17.96 9.34 -4.52
CA GLN A 89 17.61 8.73 -5.81
C GLN A 89 16.22 8.06 -5.77
N TRP A 90 15.94 7.28 -4.73
CA TRP A 90 14.66 6.58 -4.62
C TRP A 90 13.51 7.55 -4.34
N GLU A 91 13.75 8.60 -3.55
CA GLU A 91 12.78 9.67 -3.31
C GLU A 91 12.46 10.42 -4.60
N ASP A 92 13.47 10.73 -5.42
CA ASP A 92 13.27 11.34 -6.73
C ASP A 92 12.51 10.43 -7.69
N GLU A 93 12.84 9.12 -7.73
CA GLU A 93 12.08 8.14 -8.51
C GLU A 93 10.61 8.10 -8.07
N TRP A 94 10.35 8.06 -6.76
CA TRP A 94 9.01 8.08 -6.20
C TRP A 94 8.24 9.37 -6.51
N ALA A 95 8.91 10.52 -6.36
CA ALA A 95 8.33 11.84 -6.63
C ALA A 95 8.00 12.03 -8.12
N ASN A 96 8.82 11.48 -9.02
CA ASN A 96 8.59 11.52 -10.47
C ASN A 96 7.36 10.70 -10.92
N MET A 97 6.88 9.80 -10.08
CA MET A 97 5.60 9.11 -10.26
C MET A 97 4.46 10.01 -9.75
N ARG A 98 4.16 11.08 -10.49
CA ARG A 98 3.29 12.19 -10.06
C ARG A 98 1.84 11.81 -9.75
N SER A 99 1.30 10.75 -10.34
CA SER A 99 -0.08 10.30 -10.10
C SER A 99 -0.10 8.99 -9.31
N ILE A 100 -1.14 8.82 -8.49
CA ILE A 100 -1.37 7.57 -7.75
C ILE A 100 -1.51 6.38 -8.70
N GLY A 101 -2.21 6.55 -9.83
CA GLY A 101 -2.34 5.51 -10.83
C GLY A 101 -0.98 5.06 -11.40
N LYS A 102 -0.05 6.00 -11.61
CA LYS A 102 1.31 5.67 -12.05
C LYS A 102 2.08 4.93 -10.94
N ARG A 103 1.96 5.38 -9.69
CA ARG A 103 2.57 4.70 -8.53
C ARG A 103 2.06 3.27 -8.36
N LEU A 104 0.76 3.04 -8.52
CA LEU A 104 0.15 1.70 -8.47
C LEU A 104 0.70 0.80 -9.58
N ASP A 105 0.80 1.28 -10.82
CA ASP A 105 1.34 0.51 -11.94
C ASP A 105 2.81 0.15 -11.74
N GLU A 106 3.65 1.13 -11.38
CA GLU A 106 5.09 0.90 -11.19
C GLU A 106 5.34 -0.02 -10.00
N LEU A 107 4.62 0.17 -8.89
CA LEU A 107 4.72 -0.72 -7.74
C LEU A 107 4.26 -2.14 -8.08
N SER A 108 3.15 -2.30 -8.81
CA SER A 108 2.67 -3.60 -9.26
C SER A 108 3.69 -4.30 -10.17
N ARG A 109 4.31 -3.57 -11.11
CA ARG A 109 5.39 -4.11 -11.95
C ARG A 109 6.61 -4.52 -11.14
N LEU A 110 7.01 -3.68 -10.18
CA LEU A 110 8.12 -3.97 -9.28
C LEU A 110 7.87 -5.26 -8.48
N LEU A 111 6.65 -5.43 -7.94
CA LEU A 111 6.34 -6.53 -7.03
C LEU A 111 5.90 -7.82 -7.74
N THR A 112 5.28 -7.73 -8.91
CA THR A 112 4.61 -8.88 -9.54
C THR A 112 5.03 -9.13 -10.99
N GLY A 113 5.77 -8.19 -11.59
CA GLY A 113 6.09 -8.20 -13.02
C GLY A 113 4.92 -7.80 -13.93
N LYS A 114 3.75 -7.42 -13.38
CA LYS A 114 2.52 -7.16 -14.12
C LYS A 114 2.00 -5.74 -13.88
N PRO A 115 1.31 -5.12 -14.87
CA PRO A 115 0.55 -3.91 -14.63
C PRO A 115 -0.51 -4.10 -13.54
N PHE A 116 -0.87 -3.01 -12.85
CA PHE A 116 -1.82 -3.07 -11.74
C PHE A 116 -3.16 -3.72 -12.12
N ASP A 117 -3.77 -3.30 -13.21
CA ASP A 117 -5.08 -3.83 -13.65
C ASP A 117 -5.03 -5.32 -13.94
N GLU A 118 -3.93 -5.84 -14.50
CA GLU A 118 -3.78 -7.27 -14.78
C GLU A 118 -3.68 -8.06 -13.46
N PHE A 119 -2.89 -7.59 -12.51
CA PHE A 119 -2.78 -8.22 -11.21
C PHE A 119 -4.10 -8.15 -10.43
N ALA A 120 -4.74 -6.98 -10.41
CA ALA A 120 -6.02 -6.77 -9.75
C ALA A 120 -7.12 -7.69 -10.32
N ARG A 121 -7.22 -7.81 -11.64
CA ARG A 121 -8.17 -8.73 -12.30
C ARG A 121 -7.92 -10.19 -11.94
N SER A 122 -6.65 -10.60 -11.81
CA SER A 122 -6.29 -11.95 -11.37
C SER A 122 -6.66 -12.23 -9.90
N ASN A 123 -6.94 -11.18 -9.13
CA ASN A 123 -7.27 -11.22 -7.70
C ASN A 123 -8.65 -10.61 -7.39
N MET A 124 -9.60 -10.70 -8.33
CA MET A 124 -10.94 -10.08 -8.21
C MET A 124 -11.66 -10.43 -6.92
N LYS A 125 -11.49 -11.63 -6.39
CA LYS A 125 -12.08 -12.05 -5.11
C LYS A 125 -11.73 -11.13 -3.93
N LEU A 126 -10.58 -10.46 -3.97
CA LEU A 126 -10.18 -9.48 -2.96
C LEU A 126 -10.88 -8.13 -3.15
N LEU A 127 -11.39 -7.87 -4.34
CA LEU A 127 -11.93 -6.57 -4.77
C LEU A 127 -13.46 -6.52 -4.79
N GLU A 128 -14.13 -7.66 -5.02
CA GLU A 128 -15.56 -7.75 -5.32
C GLU A 128 -16.45 -6.96 -4.33
N SER A 129 -16.16 -7.06 -3.03
CA SER A 129 -16.97 -6.41 -1.99
C SER A 129 -16.83 -4.87 -1.99
N ALA A 130 -15.75 -4.33 -2.54
CA ALA A 130 -15.46 -2.91 -2.54
C ALA A 130 -15.74 -2.21 -3.89
N LEU A 131 -15.88 -3.00 -4.96
CA LEU A 131 -16.10 -2.47 -6.31
C LEU A 131 -17.58 -2.19 -6.63
N THR A 132 -18.33 -1.64 -5.68
CA THR A 132 -19.71 -1.26 -5.91
C THR A 132 -19.79 -0.23 -7.05
N GLY A 133 -20.55 -0.56 -8.11
CA GLY A 133 -20.68 0.29 -9.30
C GLY A 133 -19.56 0.13 -10.34
N TYR A 134 -18.56 -0.71 -10.10
CA TYR A 134 -17.53 -1.01 -11.09
C TYR A 134 -18.10 -1.75 -12.31
N LYS A 135 -17.69 -1.32 -13.50
CA LYS A 135 -18.03 -1.98 -14.76
C LYS A 135 -16.85 -2.85 -15.21
N PRO A 136 -17.04 -4.16 -15.45
CA PRO A 136 -15.93 -5.08 -15.77
C PRO A 136 -15.05 -4.68 -16.97
N ALA A 137 -15.60 -3.91 -17.91
CA ALA A 137 -14.85 -3.40 -19.06
C ALA A 137 -13.95 -2.19 -18.74
N ALA A 138 -14.16 -1.54 -17.58
CA ALA A 138 -13.38 -0.36 -17.20
C ALA A 138 -12.02 -0.78 -16.59
N SER A 139 -11.09 0.17 -16.50
CA SER A 139 -9.86 0.03 -15.71
C SER A 139 -10.20 0.05 -14.22
N ILE A 140 -9.67 -0.91 -13.45
CA ILE A 140 -9.81 -0.92 -11.98
C ILE A 140 -9.06 0.28 -11.39
N LYS A 141 -7.90 0.59 -11.96
CA LYS A 141 -7.09 1.73 -11.54
C LYS A 141 -7.84 3.05 -11.70
N ASP A 142 -8.51 3.26 -12.85
CA ASP A 142 -9.27 4.48 -13.11
C ASP A 142 -10.49 4.58 -12.19
N PHE A 143 -11.16 3.45 -11.94
CA PHE A 143 -12.24 3.39 -10.95
C PHE A 143 -11.77 3.77 -9.55
N LEU A 144 -10.63 3.26 -9.10
CA LEU A 144 -10.05 3.61 -7.81
C LEU A 144 -9.61 5.07 -7.75
N GLN A 145 -9.07 5.59 -8.86
CA GLN A 145 -8.73 7.01 -8.96
C GLN A 145 -9.98 7.87 -8.72
N GLU A 146 -11.05 7.63 -9.48
CA GLU A 146 -12.28 8.41 -9.40
C GLU A 146 -13.01 8.25 -8.05
N GLN A 147 -13.18 7.00 -7.58
CA GLN A 147 -14.03 6.71 -6.42
C GLN A 147 -13.33 6.88 -5.07
N PHE A 148 -12.00 6.96 -5.05
CA PHE A 148 -11.22 7.00 -3.81
C PHE A 148 -10.23 8.16 -3.77
N PHE A 149 -9.28 8.23 -4.70
CA PHE A 149 -8.20 9.21 -4.61
C PHE A 149 -8.65 10.63 -5.00
N ASP A 150 -9.60 10.77 -5.93
CA ASP A 150 -10.13 12.09 -6.28
C ASP A 150 -10.95 12.68 -5.12
N LYS A 151 -11.69 11.87 -4.37
CA LYS A 151 -12.34 12.32 -3.12
C LYS A 151 -11.33 12.85 -2.11
N ARG A 152 -10.20 12.16 -1.93
CA ARG A 152 -9.10 12.65 -1.07
C ARG A 152 -8.52 13.98 -1.59
N ASN A 153 -8.36 14.11 -2.90
CA ASN A 153 -7.86 15.35 -3.51
C ASN A 153 -8.85 16.51 -3.32
N ASP A 154 -10.15 16.26 -3.46
CA ASP A 154 -11.21 17.23 -3.18
C ASP A 154 -11.13 17.76 -1.74
N ILE A 155 -10.91 16.88 -0.78
CA ILE A 155 -10.73 17.26 0.63
C ILE A 155 -9.45 18.08 0.79
N ALA A 156 -8.32 17.57 0.32
CA ALA A 156 -6.99 18.12 0.58
C ALA A 156 -6.75 19.47 -0.13
N HIS A 157 -7.31 19.67 -1.33
CA HIS A 157 -7.03 20.83 -2.16
C HIS A 157 -8.16 21.86 -2.17
N TYR A 158 -9.41 21.41 -1.99
CA TYR A 158 -10.58 22.27 -2.09
C TYR A 158 -11.37 22.40 -0.79
N GLY A 159 -10.95 21.68 0.27
CA GLY A 159 -11.61 21.73 1.57
C GLY A 159 -13.04 21.20 1.54
N LYS A 160 -13.35 20.29 0.62
CA LYS A 160 -14.68 19.70 0.51
C LYS A 160 -15.00 18.85 1.73
N ILE A 161 -16.13 19.14 2.39
CA ILE A 161 -16.53 18.53 3.65
C ILE A 161 -17.96 17.94 3.63
N ASP A 162 -18.61 17.92 2.49
CA ASP A 162 -20.02 17.53 2.31
C ASP A 162 -20.19 16.02 1.99
N PHE A 163 -19.27 15.19 2.47
CA PHE A 163 -19.33 13.74 2.29
C PHE A 163 -20.38 13.11 3.23
N GLN A 164 -21.14 12.17 2.69
CA GLN A 164 -22.12 11.40 3.44
C GLN A 164 -21.44 10.17 4.09
N GLU A 165 -22.08 9.63 5.13
CA GLU A 165 -21.58 8.43 5.82
C GLU A 165 -21.33 7.25 4.86
N ALA A 166 -22.17 7.10 3.83
CA ALA A 166 -21.99 6.10 2.78
C ALA A 166 -20.66 6.27 2.01
N ASP A 167 -20.24 7.53 1.75
CA ASP A 167 -18.98 7.83 1.09
C ASP A 167 -17.78 7.41 1.96
N GLY A 168 -17.85 7.68 3.25
CA GLY A 168 -16.83 7.27 4.21
C GLY A 168 -16.71 5.75 4.31
N LYS A 169 -17.83 5.05 4.41
CA LYS A 169 -17.88 3.58 4.42
C LYS A 169 -17.26 3.00 3.14
N GLN A 170 -17.64 3.54 1.99
CA GLN A 170 -17.07 3.13 0.70
C GLN A 170 -15.57 3.39 0.63
N SER A 171 -15.11 4.58 1.05
CA SER A 171 -13.69 4.95 1.05
C SER A 171 -12.86 4.02 1.94
N LEU A 172 -13.33 3.70 3.14
CA LEU A 172 -12.63 2.75 4.02
C LEU A 172 -12.66 1.31 3.51
N SER A 173 -13.74 0.90 2.84
CA SER A 173 -13.80 -0.40 2.16
C SER A 173 -12.76 -0.47 1.03
N LEU A 174 -12.67 0.56 0.20
CA LEU A 174 -11.68 0.66 -0.88
C LEU A 174 -10.25 0.72 -0.33
N ALA A 175 -10.00 1.50 0.73
CA ALA A 175 -8.69 1.54 1.39
C ALA A 175 -8.27 0.16 1.92
N THR A 176 -9.16 -0.53 2.64
CA THR A 176 -8.91 -1.88 3.18
C THR A 176 -8.60 -2.87 2.07
N THR A 177 -9.35 -2.80 0.99
CA THR A 177 -9.21 -3.68 -0.18
C THR A 177 -7.88 -3.43 -0.90
N LEU A 178 -7.51 -2.16 -1.12
CA LEU A 178 -6.21 -1.80 -1.70
C LEU A 178 -5.04 -2.27 -0.84
N LEU A 179 -5.12 -2.09 0.48
CA LEU A 179 -4.10 -2.58 1.41
C LEU A 179 -3.95 -4.11 1.33
N ASN A 180 -5.05 -4.85 1.24
CA ASN A 180 -5.00 -6.30 1.07
C ASN A 180 -4.37 -6.69 -0.28
N LEU A 181 -4.66 -5.94 -1.35
CA LEU A 181 -4.06 -6.19 -2.67
C LEU A 181 -2.55 -5.88 -2.66
N LEU A 182 -2.13 -4.78 -2.03
CA LEU A 182 -0.71 -4.43 -1.87
C LEU A 182 0.04 -5.50 -1.08
N ARG A 183 -0.56 -6.02 -0.02
CA ARG A 183 0.01 -7.15 0.75
C ARG A 183 0.10 -8.45 -0.07
N ALA A 184 -0.89 -8.72 -0.92
CA ALA A 184 -0.83 -9.86 -1.83
C ALA A 184 0.30 -9.72 -2.86
N MET A 185 0.54 -8.50 -3.37
CA MET A 185 1.69 -8.21 -4.24
C MET A 185 3.02 -8.42 -3.52
N ASP A 186 3.14 -7.90 -2.30
CA ASP A 186 4.33 -8.05 -1.45
C ASP A 186 4.63 -9.52 -1.16
N ALA A 187 3.62 -10.30 -0.77
CA ALA A 187 3.75 -11.73 -0.54
C ALA A 187 4.21 -12.48 -1.80
N LYS A 188 3.63 -12.14 -2.96
CA LYS A 188 4.04 -12.73 -4.23
C LYS A 188 5.49 -12.41 -4.59
N ARG A 189 5.94 -11.17 -4.39
CA ARG A 189 7.34 -10.78 -4.62
C ARG A 189 8.27 -11.55 -3.69
N TYR A 190 7.85 -11.71 -2.43
CA TYR A 190 8.60 -12.49 -1.44
C TYR A 190 8.82 -13.92 -1.91
N ASP A 191 7.76 -14.62 -2.30
CA ASP A 191 7.83 -16.01 -2.77
C ASP A 191 8.73 -16.16 -4.01
N LEU A 192 8.75 -15.16 -4.90
CA LEU A 192 9.61 -15.13 -6.07
C LEU A 192 11.09 -14.89 -5.72
N THR A 193 11.36 -14.09 -4.68
CA THR A 193 12.72 -13.71 -4.29
C THR A 193 13.35 -14.75 -3.35
N PHE A 194 12.54 -15.36 -2.50
CA PHE A 194 12.96 -16.33 -1.48
C PHE A 194 12.13 -17.62 -1.57
N PRO A 195 12.30 -18.41 -2.65
CA PRO A 195 11.50 -19.62 -2.82
C PRO A 195 11.75 -20.59 -1.67
N THR A 196 10.68 -21.02 -1.02
CA THR A 196 10.74 -22.12 -0.05
C THR A 196 11.01 -23.41 -0.82
N LYS A 197 12.11 -24.10 -0.46
CA LYS A 197 12.41 -25.43 -0.99
C LYS A 197 11.48 -26.46 -0.43
#